data_2cbac9e89522b93a8dff3e6411916505
#
_entry.id   2cbac9e89522b93a8dff3e6411916505
#
_cell.length_a   1.000
_cell.length_b   1.000
_cell.length_c   1.000
_cell.angle_alpha   90.00
_cell.angle_beta   90.00
_cell.angle_gamma   90.00
#
_symmetry.space_group_name_H-M   'P 1'
#
loop_
_entity.id
_entity.type
_entity.pdbx_description
1 polymer ?
#
loop_
_entity_poly.entity_id
_entity_poly.type
_entity_poly.pdbx_seq_one_letter_code
_entity_poly.pdbx_strand_id
1 'polypeptide(L)'
;FFNYAGINRPVKLYTTSKNYIKDVFVDAKVNGNIVVKAELVGDGEAFVEILDRNGNTVANGKVNESITIRDVHLWQPNDAYLYTAKITFCDDVYYQKFGVRSVEVKGNEFLINGKPFYFKGFGKHEDSEVHGRGIDEALNVKDISLIKWINANSFRTSHYPYSEEMLNLCDE
;
A
#
# COMPACT_ATOMS: atom_id res chain seq x y z
N PHE A 1 25.75 -9.24 13.24
CA PHE A 1 25.21 -7.90 13.01
C PHE A 1 26.25 -7.03 12.31
N PHE A 2 25.96 -6.52 11.13
CA PHE A 2 26.88 -5.74 10.33
C PHE A 2 26.50 -4.26 10.35
N ASN A 3 27.50 -3.39 10.43
CA ASN A 3 27.30 -1.95 10.33
C ASN A 3 27.43 -1.54 8.86
N TYR A 4 26.30 -1.52 8.17
CA TYR A 4 26.25 -1.00 6.80
C TYR A 4 26.27 0.52 6.82
N ALA A 5 26.93 1.11 5.83
CA ALA A 5 27.01 2.56 5.63
C ALA A 5 26.71 2.90 4.15
N GLY A 6 26.38 4.15 3.90
CA GLY A 6 26.06 4.65 2.57
C GLY A 6 24.57 4.81 2.31
N ILE A 7 24.25 5.12 1.05
CA ILE A 7 22.86 5.32 0.59
C ILE A 7 22.29 3.95 0.24
N ASN A 8 21.30 3.50 1.01
CA ASN A 8 20.68 2.19 0.84
C ASN A 8 19.25 2.24 0.28
N ARG A 9 18.77 3.42 -0.08
CA ARG A 9 17.49 3.65 -0.74
C ARG A 9 17.69 4.45 -2.01
N PRO A 10 16.77 4.36 -3.00
CA PRO A 10 16.87 5.14 -4.22
C PRO A 10 16.93 6.64 -3.95
N VAL A 11 17.78 7.34 -4.68
CA VAL A 11 17.74 8.80 -4.76
C VAL A 11 17.01 9.16 -6.05
N LYS A 12 15.88 9.85 -5.91
CA LYS A 12 15.00 10.20 -7.02
C LYS A 12 15.08 11.71 -7.29
N LEU A 13 15.20 12.08 -8.55
CA LEU A 13 14.99 13.45 -9.02
C LEU A 13 13.69 13.47 -9.81
N TYR A 14 12.79 14.35 -9.46
CA TYR A 14 11.52 14.51 -10.17
C TYR A 14 11.23 15.98 -10.44
N THR A 15 10.41 16.23 -11.45
CA THR A 15 9.89 17.54 -11.79
C THR A 15 8.37 17.50 -11.72
N THR A 16 7.77 18.63 -11.39
CA THR A 16 6.32 18.80 -11.38
C THR A 16 5.92 19.90 -12.33
N SER A 17 4.68 19.87 -12.80
CA SER A 17 4.04 21.02 -13.41
C SER A 17 3.75 22.11 -12.35
N LYS A 18 3.24 23.26 -12.78
CA LYS A 18 2.82 24.33 -11.86
C LYS A 18 1.66 23.87 -10.96
N ASN A 19 0.73 23.10 -11.52
CA ASN A 19 -0.36 22.47 -10.80
C ASN A 19 -0.03 20.97 -10.66
N TYR A 20 0.08 20.44 -9.43
CA TYR A 20 0.43 19.05 -9.22
C TYR A 20 -0.17 18.48 -7.93
N ILE A 21 -0.26 17.17 -7.88
CA ILE A 21 -0.69 16.39 -6.73
C ILE A 21 0.53 16.16 -5.84
N LYS A 22 0.53 16.75 -4.63
CA LYS A 22 1.67 16.69 -3.72
C LYS A 22 1.65 15.43 -2.85
N ASP A 23 0.46 15.03 -2.39
CA ASP A 23 0.29 13.87 -1.52
C ASP A 23 -1.11 13.27 -1.68
N VAL A 24 -1.23 11.96 -1.44
CA VAL A 24 -2.48 11.20 -1.54
C VAL A 24 -2.62 10.25 -0.37
N PHE A 25 -3.79 10.27 0.25
CA PHE A 25 -4.17 9.32 1.29
C PHE A 25 -5.56 8.75 0.99
N VAL A 26 -5.70 7.41 1.03
CA VAL A 26 -6.97 6.72 0.79
C VAL A 26 -7.54 6.20 2.11
N ASP A 27 -8.69 6.74 2.53
CA ASP A 27 -9.49 6.24 3.66
C ASP A 27 -10.61 5.35 3.10
N ALA A 28 -10.44 4.03 3.23
CA ALA A 28 -11.36 3.03 2.69
C ALA A 28 -12.04 2.25 3.82
N LYS A 29 -13.37 2.25 3.81
CA LYS A 29 -14.19 1.53 4.80
C LYS A 29 -14.72 0.22 4.22
N VAL A 30 -14.85 -0.80 5.04
CA VAL A 30 -15.32 -2.14 4.65
C VAL A 30 -16.73 -2.16 4.05
N ASN A 31 -17.52 -1.12 4.25
CA ASN A 31 -18.84 -0.95 3.63
C ASN A 31 -18.78 -0.36 2.21
N GLY A 32 -17.56 -0.19 1.66
CA GLY A 32 -17.32 0.37 0.33
C GLY A 32 -17.29 1.89 0.26
N ASN A 33 -17.41 2.61 1.40
CA ASN A 33 -17.25 4.05 1.43
C ASN A 33 -15.75 4.41 1.39
N ILE A 34 -15.35 5.18 0.40
CA ILE A 34 -13.97 5.58 0.13
C ILE A 34 -13.87 7.10 0.11
N VAL A 35 -12.86 7.65 0.77
CA VAL A 35 -12.47 9.05 0.64
C VAL A 35 -11.01 9.11 0.20
N VAL A 36 -10.78 9.59 -1.01
CA VAL A 36 -9.42 9.87 -1.49
C VAL A 36 -9.08 11.31 -1.14
N LYS A 37 -8.22 11.48 -0.15
CA LYS A 37 -7.70 12.80 0.25
C LYS A 37 -6.48 13.12 -0.59
N ALA A 38 -6.41 14.33 -1.13
CA ALA A 38 -5.24 14.79 -1.86
C ALA A 38 -4.82 16.19 -1.39
N GLU A 39 -3.51 16.38 -1.23
CA GLU A 39 -2.89 17.70 -1.08
C GLU A 39 -2.50 18.17 -2.47
N LEU A 40 -3.10 19.30 -2.92
CA LEU A 40 -2.92 19.83 -4.26
C LEU A 40 -2.13 21.15 -4.18
N VAL A 41 -1.26 21.36 -5.16
CA VAL A 41 -0.56 22.65 -5.35
C VAL A 41 -1.01 23.26 -6.65
N GLY A 42 -1.52 24.48 -6.57
CA GLY A 42 -2.10 25.23 -7.70
C GLY A 42 -3.63 25.33 -7.61
N ASP A 43 -4.24 25.82 -8.67
CA ASP A 43 -5.67 26.09 -8.76
C ASP A 43 -6.37 25.08 -9.68
N GLY A 44 -7.55 24.61 -9.29
CA GLY A 44 -8.35 23.68 -10.09
C GLY A 44 -9.13 22.67 -9.25
N GLU A 45 -9.92 21.86 -9.94
CA GLU A 45 -10.62 20.72 -9.34
C GLU A 45 -9.87 19.44 -9.66
N ALA A 46 -9.85 18.51 -8.69
CA ALA A 46 -9.27 17.19 -8.87
C ALA A 46 -10.35 16.11 -8.78
N PHE A 47 -10.25 15.14 -9.66
CA PHE A 47 -11.18 14.04 -9.80
C PHE A 47 -10.47 12.73 -9.53
N VAL A 48 -11.25 11.72 -9.11
CA VAL A 48 -10.75 10.37 -8.90
C VAL A 48 -11.64 9.34 -9.56
N GLU A 49 -11.01 8.38 -10.23
CA GLU A 49 -11.61 7.14 -10.72
C GLU A 49 -11.05 5.99 -9.89
N ILE A 50 -11.92 5.15 -9.34
CA ILE A 50 -11.52 3.92 -8.68
C ILE A 50 -11.59 2.79 -9.67
N LEU A 51 -10.47 2.15 -9.92
CA LEU A 51 -10.32 1.04 -10.85
C LEU A 51 -10.25 -0.29 -10.10
N ASP A 52 -10.90 -1.32 -10.65
CA ASP A 52 -10.72 -2.70 -10.20
C ASP A 52 -9.38 -3.27 -10.68
N ARG A 53 -9.06 -4.53 -10.32
CA ARG A 53 -7.83 -5.20 -10.75
C ARG A 53 -7.70 -5.40 -12.26
N ASN A 54 -8.80 -5.30 -13.01
CA ASN A 54 -8.83 -5.43 -14.46
C ASN A 54 -8.74 -4.05 -15.16
N GLY A 55 -8.69 -2.96 -14.40
CA GLY A 55 -8.65 -1.59 -14.91
C GLY A 55 -10.01 -1.00 -15.25
N ASN A 56 -11.13 -1.64 -14.88
CA ASN A 56 -12.46 -1.09 -15.08
C ASN A 56 -12.79 -0.07 -13.99
N THR A 57 -13.39 1.06 -14.36
CA THR A 57 -13.89 2.04 -13.39
C THR A 57 -15.11 1.49 -12.65
N VAL A 58 -14.99 1.32 -11.33
CA VAL A 58 -16.06 0.83 -10.44
C VAL A 58 -16.72 1.94 -9.64
N ALA A 59 -16.07 3.09 -9.49
CA ALA A 59 -16.60 4.29 -8.87
C ALA A 59 -15.83 5.52 -9.34
N ASN A 60 -16.41 6.71 -9.23
CA ASN A 60 -15.72 7.96 -9.51
C ASN A 60 -16.33 9.12 -8.69
N GLY A 61 -15.61 10.22 -8.57
CA GLY A 61 -16.02 11.40 -7.84
C GLY A 61 -14.95 12.47 -7.79
N LYS A 62 -15.10 13.41 -6.86
CA LYS A 62 -14.06 14.42 -6.57
C LYS A 62 -13.19 13.94 -5.40
N VAL A 63 -11.94 14.38 -5.37
CA VAL A 63 -11.08 14.20 -4.19
C VAL A 63 -11.69 14.90 -2.97
N ASN A 64 -11.38 14.38 -1.79
CA ASN A 64 -11.91 14.86 -0.50
C ASN A 64 -13.43 14.71 -0.32
N GLU A 65 -14.12 14.07 -1.26
CA GLU A 65 -15.54 13.70 -1.15
C GLU A 65 -15.70 12.19 -0.95
N SER A 66 -16.87 11.81 -0.45
CA SER A 66 -17.21 10.40 -0.24
C SER A 66 -17.65 9.75 -1.54
N ILE A 67 -17.05 8.63 -1.88
CA ILE A 67 -17.34 7.80 -3.05
C ILE A 67 -17.73 6.40 -2.55
N THR A 68 -18.63 5.73 -3.23
CA THR A 68 -19.05 4.38 -2.83
C THR A 68 -18.74 3.37 -3.90
N ILE A 69 -17.96 2.34 -3.55
CA ILE A 69 -17.80 1.13 -4.34
C ILE A 69 -18.94 0.18 -3.96
N ARG A 70 -19.77 -0.20 -4.94
CA ARG A 70 -20.80 -1.23 -4.74
C ARG A 70 -20.16 -2.61 -4.76
N ASP A 71 -20.64 -3.51 -3.89
CA ASP A 71 -20.14 -4.89 -3.80
C ASP A 71 -18.63 -4.97 -3.64
N VAL A 72 -18.09 -4.16 -2.70
CA VAL A 72 -16.65 -4.01 -2.48
C VAL A 72 -15.99 -5.36 -2.15
N HIS A 73 -14.93 -5.70 -2.85
CA HIS A 73 -14.06 -6.83 -2.55
C HIS A 73 -13.05 -6.43 -1.48
N LEU A 74 -13.10 -7.08 -0.32
CA LEU A 74 -12.21 -6.77 0.80
C LEU A 74 -10.84 -7.42 0.58
N TRP A 75 -9.80 -6.67 0.90
CA TRP A 75 -8.46 -7.22 1.04
C TRP A 75 -8.39 -8.11 2.30
N GLN A 76 -7.80 -9.27 2.18
CA GLN A 76 -7.52 -10.15 3.32
C GLN A 76 -6.22 -10.93 3.11
N PRO A 77 -5.55 -11.40 4.18
CA PRO A 77 -4.35 -12.21 4.05
C PRO A 77 -4.56 -13.43 3.16
N ASN A 78 -3.62 -13.68 2.25
CA ASN A 78 -3.64 -14.74 1.22
C ASN A 78 -4.73 -14.64 0.16
N ASP A 79 -5.53 -13.58 0.20
CA ASP A 79 -6.51 -13.23 -0.85
C ASP A 79 -6.50 -11.71 -1.00
N ALA A 80 -5.34 -11.20 -1.34
CA ALA A 80 -5.10 -9.77 -1.49
C ALA A 80 -5.85 -9.23 -2.72
N TYR A 81 -6.72 -8.26 -2.50
CA TYR A 81 -7.40 -7.54 -3.56
C TYR A 81 -7.09 -6.06 -3.46
N LEU A 82 -6.50 -5.51 -4.51
CA LEU A 82 -6.18 -4.10 -4.59
C LEU A 82 -7.03 -3.41 -5.64
N TYR A 83 -7.56 -2.26 -5.28
CA TYR A 83 -8.08 -1.25 -6.19
C TYR A 83 -6.98 -0.24 -6.52
N THR A 84 -7.20 0.54 -7.56
CA THR A 84 -6.34 1.68 -7.91
C THR A 84 -7.18 2.95 -7.93
N ALA A 85 -6.81 3.92 -7.12
CA ALA A 85 -7.30 5.29 -7.26
C ALA A 85 -6.44 6.00 -8.30
N LYS A 86 -7.06 6.40 -9.42
CA LYS A 86 -6.47 7.27 -10.44
C LYS A 86 -6.96 8.68 -10.17
N ILE A 87 -6.08 9.55 -9.73
CA ILE A 87 -6.36 10.94 -9.42
C ILE A 87 -5.88 11.79 -10.59
N THR A 88 -6.74 12.69 -11.07
CA THR A 88 -6.42 13.64 -12.13
C THR A 88 -6.59 15.05 -11.61
N PHE A 89 -5.56 15.87 -11.75
CA PHE A 89 -5.55 17.29 -11.40
C PHE A 89 -4.84 18.10 -12.48
N CYS A 90 -5.58 18.85 -13.27
CA CYS A 90 -5.06 19.49 -14.48
C CYS A 90 -4.35 18.49 -15.40
N ASP A 91 -3.06 18.72 -15.67
CA ASP A 91 -2.23 17.83 -16.49
C ASP A 91 -1.50 16.77 -15.68
N ASP A 92 -1.68 16.73 -14.35
CA ASP A 92 -1.05 15.76 -13.48
C ASP A 92 -1.98 14.57 -13.19
N VAL A 93 -1.42 13.36 -13.23
CA VAL A 93 -2.14 12.10 -12.97
C VAL A 93 -1.34 11.24 -12.02
N TYR A 94 -1.97 10.85 -10.92
CA TYR A 94 -1.37 9.97 -9.91
C TYR A 94 -2.18 8.70 -9.73
N TYR A 95 -1.48 7.57 -9.55
CA TYR A 95 -2.09 6.26 -9.32
C TYR A 95 -1.70 5.73 -7.94
N GLN A 96 -2.69 5.46 -7.09
CA GLN A 96 -2.48 4.89 -5.77
C GLN A 96 -3.20 3.55 -5.65
N LYS A 97 -2.46 2.46 -5.49
CA LYS A 97 -3.05 1.16 -5.12
C LYS A 97 -3.50 1.19 -3.65
N PHE A 98 -4.61 0.54 -3.35
CA PHE A 98 -5.10 0.40 -1.98
C PHE A 98 -5.97 -0.85 -1.81
N GLY A 99 -5.92 -1.45 -0.63
CA GLY A 99 -6.83 -2.52 -0.20
C GLY A 99 -7.92 -1.99 0.72
N VAL A 100 -9.12 -2.52 0.59
CA VAL A 100 -10.23 -2.17 1.50
C VAL A 100 -10.27 -3.20 2.62
N ARG A 101 -9.91 -2.77 3.85
CA ARG A 101 -9.90 -3.64 5.04
C ARG A 101 -10.17 -2.85 6.30
N SER A 102 -10.60 -3.52 7.36
CA SER A 102 -10.52 -3.02 8.73
C SER A 102 -9.48 -3.79 9.52
N VAL A 103 -8.80 -3.09 10.42
CA VAL A 103 -7.89 -3.67 11.41
C VAL A 103 -8.30 -3.14 12.78
N GLU A 104 -8.55 -4.05 13.72
CA GLU A 104 -9.04 -3.71 15.05
C GLU A 104 -8.37 -4.56 16.13
N VAL A 105 -8.24 -3.99 17.32
CA VAL A 105 -7.90 -4.74 18.53
C VAL A 105 -9.11 -4.69 19.47
N LYS A 106 -9.66 -5.85 19.80
CA LYS A 106 -10.81 -5.97 20.69
C LYS A 106 -10.48 -6.92 21.85
N GLY A 107 -10.30 -6.36 23.02
CA GLY A 107 -9.80 -7.12 24.16
C GLY A 107 -8.39 -7.66 23.86
N ASN A 108 -8.24 -8.96 23.82
CA ASN A 108 -6.98 -9.65 23.52
C ASN A 108 -6.93 -10.20 22.09
N GLU A 109 -7.89 -9.87 21.25
CA GLU A 109 -7.96 -10.35 19.88
C GLU A 109 -7.56 -9.26 18.89
N PHE A 110 -6.77 -9.64 17.89
CA PHE A 110 -6.48 -8.85 16.72
C PHE A 110 -7.42 -9.29 15.59
N LEU A 111 -8.14 -8.35 15.01
CA LEU A 111 -9.15 -8.63 14.00
C LEU A 111 -8.77 -8.00 12.65
N ILE A 112 -8.94 -8.76 11.57
CA ILE A 112 -8.95 -8.25 10.19
C ILE A 112 -10.34 -8.49 9.61
N ASN A 113 -10.99 -7.43 9.13
CA ASN A 113 -12.38 -7.47 8.63
C ASN A 113 -13.34 -8.12 9.65
N GLY A 114 -13.18 -7.81 10.94
CA GLY A 114 -13.98 -8.33 12.02
C GLY A 114 -13.73 -9.82 12.37
N LYS A 115 -12.78 -10.48 11.73
CA LYS A 115 -12.41 -11.89 11.99
C LYS A 115 -11.12 -11.99 12.79
N PRO A 116 -11.03 -12.86 13.81
CA PRO A 116 -9.81 -13.09 14.55
C PRO A 116 -8.65 -13.49 13.64
N PHE A 117 -7.52 -12.83 13.81
CA PHE A 117 -6.30 -13.11 13.07
C PHE A 117 -5.19 -13.53 14.01
N TYR A 118 -4.62 -14.70 13.77
CA TYR A 118 -3.52 -15.23 14.54
C TYR A 118 -2.20 -15.07 13.78
N PHE A 119 -1.25 -14.32 14.35
CA PHE A 119 0.06 -14.10 13.75
C PHE A 119 0.92 -15.36 13.82
N LYS A 120 1.33 -15.87 12.67
CA LYS A 120 2.32 -16.94 12.50
C LYS A 120 3.51 -16.35 11.76
N GLY A 121 4.48 -15.84 12.51
CA GLY A 121 5.56 -15.08 11.91
C GLY A 121 6.85 -15.06 12.73
N PHE A 122 7.81 -14.27 12.26
CA PHE A 122 9.15 -14.15 12.83
C PHE A 122 9.71 -12.75 12.60
N GLY A 123 10.84 -12.43 13.25
CA GLY A 123 11.58 -11.19 12.94
C GLY A 123 12.36 -11.37 11.64
N LYS A 124 12.21 -10.40 10.72
CA LYS A 124 12.93 -10.37 9.45
C LYS A 124 13.85 -9.15 9.43
N HIS A 125 14.99 -9.27 8.76
CA HIS A 125 15.84 -8.15 8.34
C HIS A 125 15.72 -7.95 6.83
N GLU A 126 15.93 -6.70 6.39
CA GLU A 126 15.92 -6.31 4.98
C GLU A 126 17.37 -6.13 4.49
N ASP A 127 18.15 -7.19 4.64
CA ASP A 127 19.54 -7.22 4.26
C ASP A 127 19.90 -8.54 3.56
N SER A 128 20.95 -8.49 2.75
CA SER A 128 21.46 -9.63 2.03
C SER A 128 22.98 -9.74 2.14
N GLU A 129 23.47 -10.93 1.90
CA GLU A 129 24.91 -11.20 1.86
C GLU A 129 25.63 -10.38 0.77
N VAL A 130 24.95 -10.14 -0.35
CA VAL A 130 25.55 -9.48 -1.54
C VAL A 130 25.39 -7.96 -1.50
N HIS A 131 24.20 -7.46 -1.15
CA HIS A 131 23.86 -6.05 -1.28
C HIS A 131 23.76 -5.32 0.08
N GLY A 132 24.07 -6.00 1.19
CA GLY A 132 23.86 -5.42 2.52
C GLY A 132 22.42 -5.00 2.68
N ARG A 133 22.18 -3.73 3.01
CA ARG A 133 20.84 -3.12 3.11
C ARG A 133 20.34 -2.45 1.83
N GLY A 134 21.10 -2.58 0.73
CA GLY A 134 20.63 -2.12 -0.57
C GLY A 134 19.39 -2.87 -1.00
N ILE A 135 18.46 -2.17 -1.66
CA ILE A 135 17.21 -2.80 -2.12
C ILE A 135 17.54 -3.84 -3.19
N ASP A 136 17.00 -5.04 -2.99
CA ASP A 136 17.04 -6.15 -3.94
C ASP A 136 15.62 -6.69 -4.09
N GLU A 137 14.93 -6.25 -5.14
CA GLU A 137 13.54 -6.61 -5.40
C GLU A 137 13.38 -8.13 -5.64
N ALA A 138 14.34 -8.76 -6.31
CA ALA A 138 14.30 -10.20 -6.55
C ALA A 138 14.41 -10.99 -5.25
N LEU A 139 15.27 -10.54 -4.32
CA LEU A 139 15.36 -11.13 -2.99
C LEU A 139 14.08 -10.91 -2.18
N ASN A 140 13.47 -9.72 -2.26
CA ASN A 140 12.20 -9.43 -1.60
C ASN A 140 11.09 -10.38 -2.07
N VAL A 141 10.96 -10.60 -3.38
CA VAL A 141 10.00 -11.56 -3.95
C VAL A 141 10.29 -12.99 -3.47
N LYS A 142 11.56 -13.40 -3.45
CA LYS A 142 11.98 -14.71 -2.91
C LYS A 142 11.61 -14.85 -1.45
N ASP A 143 11.86 -13.85 -0.63
CA ASP A 143 11.57 -13.86 0.81
C ASP A 143 10.07 -14.02 1.06
N ILE A 144 9.22 -13.25 0.37
CA ILE A 144 7.75 -13.38 0.46
C ILE A 144 7.30 -14.78 0.02
N SER A 145 7.91 -15.33 -1.05
CA SER A 145 7.63 -16.69 -1.49
C SER A 145 7.98 -17.74 -0.45
N LEU A 146 9.12 -17.58 0.24
CA LEU A 146 9.54 -18.48 1.33
C LEU A 146 8.62 -18.33 2.56
N ILE A 147 8.18 -17.11 2.90
CA ILE A 147 7.20 -16.86 3.97
C ILE A 147 5.92 -17.63 3.69
N LYS A 148 5.39 -17.55 2.46
CA LYS A 148 4.20 -18.31 2.03
C LYS A 148 4.46 -19.82 2.06
N TRP A 149 5.62 -20.28 1.60
CA TRP A 149 5.97 -21.70 1.56
C TRP A 149 6.00 -22.35 2.94
N ILE A 150 6.53 -21.67 3.98
CA ILE A 150 6.51 -22.17 5.35
C ILE A 150 5.17 -21.95 6.08
N ASN A 151 4.15 -21.49 5.36
CA ASN A 151 2.82 -21.17 5.90
C ASN A 151 2.84 -20.11 7.03
N ALA A 152 3.80 -19.18 6.97
CA ALA A 152 3.75 -17.98 7.78
C ALA A 152 2.85 -16.92 7.11
N ASN A 153 2.24 -16.04 7.92
CA ASN A 153 1.32 -15.01 7.47
C ASN A 153 1.70 -13.60 7.93
N SER A 154 2.87 -13.48 8.55
CA SER A 154 3.33 -12.22 9.13
C SER A 154 4.83 -12.23 9.38
N PHE A 155 5.42 -11.06 9.47
CA PHE A 155 6.76 -10.88 9.98
C PHE A 155 6.88 -9.55 10.71
N ARG A 156 7.85 -9.43 11.59
CA ARG A 156 8.21 -8.18 12.24
C ARG A 156 9.32 -7.51 11.47
N THR A 157 9.13 -6.24 11.15
CA THR A 157 10.16 -5.39 10.55
C THR A 157 11.22 -5.05 11.60
N SER A 158 12.26 -5.88 11.75
CA SER A 158 13.28 -5.75 12.78
C SER A 158 14.43 -4.87 12.27
N HIS A 159 14.64 -3.72 12.81
CA HIS A 159 14.05 -2.86 13.84
C HIS A 159 13.97 -1.43 13.28
N TYR A 160 13.68 -1.29 12.00
CA TYR A 160 13.71 -0.07 11.21
C TYR A 160 12.56 -0.05 10.21
N PRO A 161 12.20 1.11 9.64
CA PRO A 161 11.25 1.18 8.53
C PRO A 161 11.76 0.40 7.33
N TYR A 162 10.90 -0.45 6.79
CA TYR A 162 11.19 -1.23 5.59
C TYR A 162 10.95 -0.41 4.32
N SER A 163 11.45 -0.92 3.19
CA SER A 163 11.27 -0.29 1.90
C SER A 163 9.80 -0.31 1.45
N GLU A 164 9.42 0.67 0.65
CA GLU A 164 8.08 0.72 0.03
C GLU A 164 7.86 -0.52 -0.85
N GLU A 165 8.88 -0.99 -1.54
CA GLU A 165 8.85 -2.18 -2.40
C GLU A 165 8.47 -3.44 -1.60
N MET A 166 9.05 -3.62 -0.39
CA MET A 166 8.68 -4.74 0.48
C MET A 166 7.24 -4.60 1.01
N LEU A 167 6.82 -3.39 1.37
CA LEU A 167 5.45 -3.15 1.85
C LEU A 167 4.42 -3.37 0.74
N ASN A 168 4.72 -2.94 -0.49
CA ASN A 168 3.88 -3.22 -1.66
C ASN A 168 3.71 -4.72 -1.91
N LEU A 169 4.79 -5.52 -1.76
CA LEU A 169 4.71 -6.98 -1.84
C LEU A 169 3.87 -7.60 -0.73
N CYS A 170 3.79 -6.97 0.44
CA CYS A 170 2.89 -7.41 1.51
C CYS A 170 1.41 -7.10 1.20
N ASP A 171 1.15 -6.05 0.45
CA ASP A 171 -0.20 -5.68 0.03
C ASP A 171 -0.73 -6.57 -1.12
N GLU A 172 0.17 -7.15 -1.94
CA GLU A 172 -0.07 -8.05 -3.08
C GLU A 172 -0.03 -9.55 -2.68
#